data_705137cfaadc22fc769a0bb8b59682f0
#
_entry.id   705137cfaadc22fc769a0bb8b59682f0
#
_cell.length_a   1.000
_cell.length_b   1.000
_cell.length_c   1.000
_cell.angle_alpha   90.00
_cell.angle_beta   90.00
_cell.angle_gamma   90.00
#
_symmetry.space_group_name_H-M   'P 1'
#
loop_
_entity.id
_entity.type
_entity.pdbx_description
1 polymer ?
#
loop_
_entity_poly.entity_id
_entity_poly.type
_entity_poly.pdbx_seq_one_letter_code
_entity_poly.pdbx_strand_id
1 'polypeptide(L)'
;MHGTSTPLGDKAEAKALGHVFKDHLYSMNINSTKSMTGHLLGAAGAVEAISCILSINNNIVPPTINHFNKDPEIDPNINFTFNKSQPRDVKVAMSNTFGFGGHNACVMIKEFSLK
;
A
#
# COMPACT_ATOMS: atom_id res chain seq x y z
N MET A 1 1.55 0.52 0.66
CA MET A 1 2.39 1.73 0.85
C MET A 1 2.82 1.87 2.30
N HIS A 2 3.91 2.63 2.56
CA HIS A 2 4.31 2.97 3.94
C HIS A 2 3.21 3.80 4.63
N GLY A 3 2.76 4.86 3.99
CA GLY A 3 1.51 5.57 4.30
C GLY A 3 1.28 5.84 5.77
N THR A 4 2.10 6.72 6.36
CA THR A 4 2.04 7.08 7.80
C THR A 4 1.11 8.26 8.09
N SER A 5 0.39 8.75 7.09
CA SER A 5 -0.47 9.93 7.19
C SER A 5 0.30 11.21 7.57
N THR A 6 1.48 11.38 6.98
CA THR A 6 2.25 12.62 7.10
C THR A 6 2.15 13.44 5.82
N PRO A 7 2.04 14.79 5.91
CA PRO A 7 1.82 15.64 4.73
C PRO A 7 2.87 15.48 3.63
N LEU A 8 4.14 15.31 3.99
CA LEU A 8 5.23 15.14 3.02
C LEU A 8 5.40 13.68 2.59
N GLY A 9 5.25 12.73 3.51
CA GLY A 9 5.51 11.33 3.26
C GLY A 9 4.56 10.72 2.25
N ASP A 10 3.26 10.91 2.46
CA ASP A 10 2.24 10.31 1.60
C ASP A 10 2.28 10.87 0.18
N LYS A 11 2.51 12.19 0.03
CA LYS A 11 2.67 12.85 -1.29
C LYS A 11 3.93 12.36 -2.01
N ALA A 12 5.05 12.25 -1.30
CA ALA A 12 6.30 11.76 -1.87
C ALA A 12 6.16 10.31 -2.34
N GLU A 13 5.52 9.46 -1.54
CA GLU A 13 5.27 8.08 -1.91
C GLU A 13 4.32 7.96 -3.11
N ALA A 14 3.23 8.73 -3.14
CA ALA A 14 2.30 8.76 -4.28
C ALA A 14 3.02 9.17 -5.58
N LYS A 15 3.88 10.19 -5.53
CA LYS A 15 4.71 10.61 -6.68
C LYS A 15 5.68 9.51 -7.10
N ALA A 16 6.35 8.86 -6.16
CA ALA A 16 7.28 7.77 -6.46
C ALA A 16 6.58 6.59 -7.14
N LEU A 17 5.40 6.20 -6.65
CA LEU A 17 4.57 5.18 -7.28
C LEU A 17 4.18 5.57 -8.70
N GLY A 18 3.81 6.83 -8.93
CA GLY A 18 3.51 7.36 -10.27
C GLY A 18 4.70 7.27 -11.22
N HIS A 19 5.91 7.59 -10.76
CA HIS A 19 7.12 7.49 -11.56
C HIS A 19 7.47 6.04 -11.95
N VAL A 20 7.29 5.11 -11.02
CA VAL A 20 7.64 3.69 -11.22
C VAL A 20 6.60 2.98 -12.08
N PHE A 21 5.31 3.12 -11.74
CA PHE A 21 4.25 2.33 -12.36
C PHE A 21 3.57 3.03 -13.55
N LYS A 22 3.76 4.34 -13.72
CA LYS A 22 3.17 5.12 -14.84
C LYS A 22 1.67 4.82 -14.98
N ASP A 23 1.21 4.52 -16.19
CA ASP A 23 -0.20 4.25 -16.47
C ASP A 23 -0.73 3.01 -15.74
N HIS A 24 0.14 2.06 -15.38
CA HIS A 24 -0.25 0.87 -14.64
C HIS A 24 -0.74 1.21 -13.22
N LEU A 25 -0.32 2.34 -12.65
CA LEU A 25 -0.76 2.82 -11.34
C LEU A 25 -2.29 2.87 -11.22
N TYR A 26 -2.98 3.29 -12.28
CA TYR A 26 -4.44 3.42 -12.29
C TYR A 26 -5.19 2.08 -12.31
N SER A 27 -4.49 1.00 -12.61
CA SER A 27 -5.02 -0.36 -12.56
C SER A 27 -4.67 -1.10 -11.26
N MET A 28 -3.96 -0.46 -10.33
CA MET A 28 -3.54 -1.05 -9.05
C MET A 28 -4.48 -0.64 -7.92
N ASN A 29 -4.51 -1.46 -6.88
CA ASN A 29 -4.98 -1.02 -5.55
C ASN A 29 -3.78 -0.58 -4.72
N ILE A 30 -3.90 0.55 -4.06
CA ILE A 30 -2.93 1.05 -3.11
C ILE A 30 -3.63 1.18 -1.76
N ASN A 31 -2.94 0.88 -0.67
CA ASN A 31 -3.49 1.03 0.67
C ASN A 31 -2.39 1.16 1.73
N SER A 32 -2.77 1.64 2.90
CA SER A 32 -1.96 1.56 4.10
C SER A 32 -2.74 0.88 5.21
N THR A 33 -2.29 -0.32 5.60
CA THR A 33 -2.88 -1.06 6.73
C THR A 33 -2.59 -0.41 8.08
N LYS A 34 -1.65 0.54 8.14
CA LYS A 34 -1.40 1.35 9.34
C LYS A 34 -2.63 2.13 9.80
N SER A 35 -3.56 2.43 8.91
CA SER A 35 -4.85 3.02 9.28
C SER A 35 -5.67 2.15 10.23
N MET A 36 -5.45 0.83 10.23
CA MET A 36 -6.11 -0.17 11.09
C MET A 36 -5.23 -0.65 12.24
N THR A 37 -3.94 -0.87 11.99
CA THR A 37 -3.02 -1.49 12.95
C THR A 37 -2.19 -0.47 13.75
N GLY A 38 -2.14 0.77 13.30
CA GLY A 38 -1.17 1.75 13.77
C GLY A 38 0.24 1.48 13.19
N HIS A 39 1.18 2.35 13.54
CA HIS A 39 2.58 2.18 13.14
C HIS A 39 3.33 1.35 14.18
N LEU A 40 3.62 0.09 13.86
CA LEU A 40 4.23 -0.88 14.76
C LEU A 40 5.77 -0.80 14.79
N LEU A 41 6.35 0.30 14.30
CA LEU A 41 7.80 0.52 14.26
C LEU A 41 8.55 -0.66 13.63
N GLY A 42 9.45 -1.31 14.37
CA GLY A 42 10.23 -2.44 13.87
C GLY A 42 9.40 -3.67 13.45
N ALA A 43 8.19 -3.83 13.97
CA ALA A 43 7.30 -4.92 13.57
C ALA A 43 6.42 -4.58 12.34
N ALA A 44 6.34 -3.31 11.93
CA ALA A 44 5.43 -2.86 10.88
C ALA A 44 5.64 -3.62 9.57
N GLY A 45 6.88 -3.75 9.12
CA GLY A 45 7.21 -4.44 7.87
C GLY A 45 6.79 -5.91 7.86
N ALA A 46 6.94 -6.62 8.98
CA ALA A 46 6.55 -8.02 9.09
C ALA A 46 5.01 -8.18 9.04
N VAL A 47 4.28 -7.34 9.77
CA VAL A 47 2.80 -7.37 9.77
C VAL A 47 2.25 -7.01 8.38
N GLU A 48 2.85 -6.02 7.71
CA GLU A 48 2.46 -5.62 6.36
C GLU A 48 2.77 -6.71 5.32
N ALA A 49 3.89 -7.43 5.46
CA ALA A 49 4.18 -8.59 4.62
C ALA A 49 3.14 -9.71 4.80
N ILE A 50 2.73 -10.00 6.04
CA ILE A 50 1.64 -10.94 6.31
C ILE A 50 0.33 -10.47 5.66
N SER A 51 0.01 -9.18 5.74
CA SER A 51 -1.16 -8.61 5.06
C SER A 51 -1.11 -8.82 3.54
N CYS A 52 0.06 -8.66 2.91
CA CYS A 52 0.26 -8.96 1.49
C CYS A 52 -0.03 -10.44 1.17
N ILE A 53 0.49 -11.36 1.97
CA ILE A 53 0.23 -12.81 1.81
C ILE A 53 -1.25 -13.12 1.93
N LEU A 54 -1.91 -12.57 2.95
CA LEU A 54 -3.34 -12.77 3.16
C LEU A 54 -4.18 -12.19 2.03
N SER A 55 -3.77 -11.04 1.47
CA SER A 55 -4.44 -10.43 0.31
C SER A 55 -4.39 -11.33 -0.92
N ILE A 56 -3.24 -11.96 -1.19
CA ILE A 56 -3.07 -12.93 -2.28
C ILE A 56 -3.94 -14.17 -2.03
N ASN A 57 -3.87 -14.74 -0.82
CA ASN A 57 -4.57 -15.99 -0.51
C ASN A 57 -6.11 -15.86 -0.50
N ASN A 58 -6.62 -14.68 -0.15
CA ASN A 58 -8.04 -14.44 -0.02
C ASN A 58 -8.65 -13.62 -1.17
N ASN A 59 -7.85 -13.18 -2.12
CA ASN A 59 -8.29 -12.32 -3.24
C ASN A 59 -9.06 -11.08 -2.77
N ILE A 60 -8.54 -10.41 -1.74
CA ILE A 60 -9.13 -9.20 -1.18
C ILE A 60 -8.05 -8.19 -0.81
N VAL A 61 -8.26 -6.94 -1.18
CA VAL A 61 -7.38 -5.83 -0.78
C VAL A 61 -7.96 -5.16 0.47
N PRO A 62 -7.21 -5.10 1.59
CA PRO A 62 -7.66 -4.42 2.79
C PRO A 62 -7.72 -2.90 2.56
N PRO A 63 -8.60 -2.19 3.28
CA PRO A 63 -8.78 -0.75 3.06
C PRO A 63 -7.72 0.10 3.77
N THR A 64 -7.60 1.34 3.31
CA THR A 64 -7.15 2.46 4.11
C THR A 64 -8.36 3.09 4.76
N ILE A 65 -8.56 2.90 6.06
CA ILE A 65 -9.71 3.46 6.80
C ILE A 65 -9.41 4.88 7.33
N ASN A 66 -10.44 5.54 7.88
CA ASN A 66 -10.37 6.89 8.45
C ASN A 66 -10.04 7.98 7.41
N HIS A 67 -10.40 7.75 6.16
CA HIS A 67 -10.28 8.76 5.12
C HIS A 67 -11.59 9.53 4.99
N PHE A 68 -11.56 10.84 5.29
CA PHE A 68 -12.74 11.73 5.29
C PHE A 68 -12.69 12.78 4.18
N ASN A 69 -11.48 13.27 3.84
CA ASN A 69 -11.30 14.32 2.85
C ASN A 69 -10.18 13.94 1.87
N LYS A 70 -10.41 14.23 0.59
CA LYS A 70 -9.38 14.03 -0.44
C LYS A 70 -8.30 15.11 -0.31
N ASP A 71 -7.04 14.72 -0.45
CA ASP A 71 -5.93 15.66 -0.60
C ASP A 71 -5.92 16.16 -2.06
N PRO A 72 -6.05 17.49 -2.29
CA PRO A 72 -6.10 18.05 -3.65
C PRO A 72 -4.76 17.94 -4.39
N GLU A 73 -3.66 17.66 -3.70
CA GLU A 73 -2.33 17.51 -4.30
C GLU A 73 -2.01 16.07 -4.71
N ILE A 74 -2.93 15.12 -4.44
CA ILE A 74 -2.80 13.72 -4.85
C ILE A 74 -3.80 13.44 -5.96
N ASP A 75 -3.34 12.75 -7.02
CA ASP A 75 -4.19 12.40 -8.16
C ASP A 75 -5.43 11.60 -7.72
N PRO A 76 -6.65 12.14 -7.93
CA PRO A 76 -7.90 11.51 -7.48
C PRO A 76 -8.25 10.22 -8.21
N ASN A 77 -7.57 9.91 -9.33
CA ASN A 77 -7.80 8.70 -10.12
C ASN A 77 -7.05 7.48 -9.58
N ILE A 78 -6.11 7.68 -8.65
CA ILE A 78 -5.41 6.58 -7.98
C ILE A 78 -6.38 5.88 -7.01
N ASN A 79 -6.48 4.56 -7.10
CA ASN A 79 -7.32 3.77 -6.21
C ASN A 79 -6.58 3.45 -4.90
N PHE A 80 -6.74 4.29 -3.89
CA PHE A 80 -6.19 4.10 -2.55
C PHE A 80 -7.01 3.14 -1.66
N THR A 81 -7.98 2.46 -2.20
CA THR A 81 -8.82 1.48 -1.48
C THR A 81 -9.42 2.09 -0.20
N PHE A 82 -9.97 3.29 -0.28
CA PHE A 82 -10.45 4.02 0.89
C PHE A 82 -11.68 3.39 1.55
N ASN A 83 -11.62 3.26 2.87
CA ASN A 83 -12.70 2.94 3.81
C ASN A 83 -13.37 1.56 3.64
N LYS A 84 -13.25 0.90 2.50
CA LYS A 84 -13.83 -0.42 2.25
C LYS A 84 -12.84 -1.32 1.54
N SER A 85 -12.75 -2.59 1.97
CA SER A 85 -12.00 -3.61 1.25
C SER A 85 -12.56 -3.82 -0.15
N GLN A 86 -11.70 -4.20 -1.08
CA GLN A 86 -12.07 -4.46 -2.47
C GLN A 86 -11.71 -5.89 -2.85
N PRO A 87 -12.67 -6.71 -3.33
CA PRO A 87 -12.38 -7.99 -3.95
C PRO A 87 -11.51 -7.76 -5.19
N ARG A 88 -10.45 -8.55 -5.32
CA ARG A 88 -9.54 -8.50 -6.45
C ARG A 88 -8.74 -9.79 -6.56
N ASP A 89 -8.58 -10.32 -7.76
CA ASP A 89 -7.62 -11.39 -8.03
C ASP A 89 -6.18 -10.83 -7.87
N VAL A 90 -5.60 -11.06 -6.70
CA VAL A 90 -4.29 -10.50 -6.32
C VAL A 90 -3.20 -11.52 -6.62
N LYS A 91 -2.46 -11.34 -7.69
CA LYS A 91 -1.33 -12.21 -8.06
C LYS A 91 0.01 -11.74 -7.50
N VAL A 92 0.14 -10.44 -7.26
CA VAL A 92 1.36 -9.81 -6.74
C VAL A 92 0.96 -8.72 -5.75
N ALA A 93 1.63 -8.67 -4.63
CA ALA A 93 1.49 -7.60 -3.64
C ALA A 93 2.87 -7.05 -3.25
N MET A 94 2.93 -5.75 -2.96
CA MET A 94 4.16 -5.07 -2.59
C MET A 94 3.97 -4.28 -1.30
N SER A 95 4.91 -4.40 -0.39
CA SER A 95 4.99 -3.59 0.82
C SER A 95 6.23 -2.70 0.79
N ASN A 96 6.03 -1.40 1.01
CA ASN A 96 7.09 -0.41 1.14
C ASN A 96 7.25 -0.02 2.61
N THR A 97 8.49 0.21 3.03
CA THR A 97 8.78 0.80 4.33
C THR A 97 9.88 1.86 4.19
N PHE A 98 9.69 2.97 4.89
CA PHE A 98 10.64 4.08 4.96
C PHE A 98 11.02 4.28 6.42
N GLY A 99 12.29 4.10 6.74
CA GLY A 99 12.81 4.19 8.09
C GLY A 99 13.59 5.48 8.33
N PHE A 100 13.77 5.84 9.60
CA PHE A 100 14.62 6.94 10.00
C PHE A 100 16.06 6.74 9.50
N GLY A 101 16.71 7.84 9.14
CA GLY A 101 18.06 7.80 8.54
C GLY A 101 18.07 7.50 7.04
N GLY A 102 16.89 7.51 6.37
CA GLY A 102 16.78 7.31 4.92
C GLY A 102 16.80 5.85 4.47
N HIS A 103 16.55 4.92 5.37
CA HIS A 103 16.42 3.50 5.04
C HIS A 103 15.10 3.25 4.33
N ASN A 104 15.18 2.80 3.08
CA ASN A 104 14.03 2.40 2.29
C ASN A 104 14.14 0.91 1.97
N ALA A 105 13.05 0.17 2.18
CA ALA A 105 12.96 -1.24 1.80
C ALA A 105 11.63 -1.52 1.10
N CYS A 106 11.65 -2.46 0.18
CA CYS A 106 10.49 -2.93 -0.55
C CYS A 106 10.51 -4.45 -0.59
N VAL A 107 9.39 -5.06 -0.24
CA VAL A 107 9.18 -6.51 -0.36
C VAL A 107 8.08 -6.76 -1.37
N MET A 108 8.37 -7.58 -2.37
CA MET A 108 7.40 -8.02 -3.36
C MET A 108 7.09 -9.51 -3.15
N ILE A 109 5.82 -9.84 -3.05
CA ILE A 109 5.31 -11.19 -2.83
C ILE A 109 4.43 -11.55 -4.02
N LYS A 110 4.64 -12.75 -4.56
CA LYS A 110 3.89 -13.27 -5.70
C LYS A 110 3.21 -14.59 -5.34
N GLU A 111 2.03 -14.82 -5.90
CA GLU A 111 1.38 -16.13 -5.85
C GLU A 111 2.34 -17.21 -6.40
N PHE A 112 2.49 -18.29 -5.65
CA PHE A 112 3.28 -19.43 -6.09
C PHE A 112 2.47 -20.29 -7.05
N SER A 113 3.00 -20.55 -8.23
CA SER A 113 2.44 -21.50 -9.19
C SER A 113 3.49 -22.56 -9.53
N LEU A 114 3.15 -23.81 -9.33
CA LEU A 114 3.91 -24.92 -9.94
C LEU A 114 3.71 -24.79 -11.47
N LYS A 115 4.82 -24.72 -12.20
CA LYS A 115 4.79 -24.84 -13.67
C LYS A 115 4.55 -26.27 -14.05
#